data_bd743dbf4168645e91ee1fca84e680cf
#
_entry.id   bd743dbf4168645e91ee1fca84e680cf
#
_cell.length_a   1.000
_cell.length_b   1.000
_cell.length_c   1.000
_cell.angle_alpha   90.00
_cell.angle_beta   90.00
_cell.angle_gamma   90.00
#
_symmetry.space_group_name_H-M   'P 1'
#
loop_
_entity.id
_entity.type
_entity.pdbx_description
1 polymer ?
#
loop_
_entity_poly.entity_id
_entity_poly.type
_entity_poly.pdbx_seq_one_letter_code
_entity_poly.pdbx_strand_id
1 'polypeptide(L)'
;MYYPMAMLLGEKEDDNMYKPTYEQVIQYAKDYTYVPICREILADDMTPILVLRKLAKLDKQYFLLESAERGSVGRYSFLGYRPKFSVFCKNGVVRIEEKGVVRSLSGTPKQALEKLLQEYKSPQIEGFPTFTGGLVGYFSYEMIQYAEPKLKIKQSDVNDFELMMFDKVIAFDHLMNKVCIIANAKMDDGKVGYAKAIEEIENIIDVLCETEPISTKEPFTIPHFTCNLTKEQYCSMVEKTKDYIKEGDIFQGVISRRFETDYEGSLLNSYRVLRTTNPSPYMYYIQLQDMQIAGTSPETMIKLTNGELRTFPVAGTRKRGGGKAEDEALEKELLADEKECAEHNMLVDLARNDIGKIAEYGTVKVDEYMAIHKFSKVMHIASTVIGKLAKEKTCYDTIEALLPAGTLSGAPKFRACEIIDELEPDARGVYGGAIGYLDFSGNLDVCIAIRTAVKKGKKVYVQAGAGVVADSIPEKEYEECANKAGAVIEAMKQIQEVCRG
;
A
#
# COMPACT_ATOMS: atom_id res chain seq x y z
N MET A 1 22.29 -30.36 -6.80
CA MET A 1 22.55 -31.24 -7.96
C MET A 1 22.35 -30.38 -9.21
N TYR A 2 23.41 -30.06 -9.93
CA TYR A 2 23.31 -29.21 -11.16
C TYR A 2 22.60 -30.02 -12.26
N TYR A 3 21.38 -29.65 -12.61
CA TYR A 3 20.75 -30.11 -13.84
C TYR A 3 21.41 -29.36 -15.02
N PRO A 4 22.00 -30.05 -15.99
CA PRO A 4 22.59 -29.36 -17.14
C PRO A 4 21.48 -28.73 -18.00
N MET A 5 21.69 -27.48 -18.38
CA MET A 5 20.82 -26.64 -19.21
C MET A 5 20.30 -27.31 -20.52
N ALA A 6 20.92 -28.42 -20.93
CA ALA A 6 20.55 -29.21 -22.12
C ALA A 6 19.31 -30.13 -21.90
N MET A 7 18.87 -30.37 -20.67
CA MET A 7 17.71 -31.24 -20.36
C MET A 7 16.37 -30.48 -20.32
N LEU A 8 16.40 -29.15 -20.20
CA LEU A 8 15.19 -28.30 -20.18
C LEU A 8 14.53 -28.09 -21.58
N LEU A 9 15.10 -28.61 -22.65
CA LEU A 9 14.61 -28.43 -24.01
C LEU A 9 14.15 -29.74 -24.69
N GLY A 10 13.96 -30.82 -23.93
CA GLY A 10 13.56 -32.11 -24.41
C GLY A 10 12.16 -32.55 -23.93
N GLU A 11 11.24 -32.54 -24.86
CA GLU A 11 10.00 -33.31 -24.92
C GLU A 11 8.73 -32.81 -24.20
N LYS A 12 7.72 -32.70 -25.00
CA LYS A 12 6.28 -32.45 -24.96
C LYS A 12 5.44 -32.60 -23.67
N GLU A 13 5.94 -33.08 -22.53
CA GLU A 13 5.18 -33.17 -21.27
C GLU A 13 5.41 -31.96 -20.35
N ASP A 14 6.52 -31.24 -20.46
CA ASP A 14 6.85 -30.07 -19.62
C ASP A 14 6.18 -28.76 -20.06
N ASP A 15 5.69 -28.67 -21.31
CA ASP A 15 5.10 -27.46 -21.89
C ASP A 15 3.79 -27.01 -21.21
N ASN A 16 3.17 -27.88 -20.41
CA ASN A 16 1.87 -27.58 -19.76
C ASN A 16 2.01 -27.03 -18.33
N MET A 17 3.21 -27.05 -17.72
CA MET A 17 3.43 -26.58 -16.35
C MET A 17 3.65 -25.06 -16.26
N TYR A 18 4.16 -24.46 -17.33
CA TYR A 18 4.45 -23.03 -17.40
C TYR A 18 3.47 -22.34 -18.36
N LYS A 19 2.91 -21.22 -17.91
CA LYS A 19 1.99 -20.43 -18.72
C LYS A 19 2.45 -18.98 -18.78
N PRO A 20 2.39 -18.33 -19.95
CA PRO A 20 2.14 -18.89 -21.28
C PRO A 20 3.33 -19.72 -21.78
N THR A 21 3.09 -20.59 -22.80
CA THR A 21 4.16 -21.33 -23.48
C THR A 21 5.06 -20.40 -24.29
N TYR A 22 6.25 -20.88 -24.70
CA TYR A 22 7.18 -20.04 -25.48
C TYR A 22 6.53 -19.52 -26.78
N GLU A 23 5.74 -20.35 -27.48
CA GLU A 23 5.04 -19.97 -28.72
C GLU A 23 4.01 -18.86 -28.49
N GLN A 24 3.35 -18.86 -27.34
CA GLN A 24 2.42 -17.80 -26.95
C GLN A 24 3.18 -16.51 -26.55
N VAL A 25 4.30 -16.66 -25.84
CA VAL A 25 5.14 -15.52 -25.39
C VAL A 25 5.68 -14.72 -26.59
N ILE A 26 6.12 -15.38 -27.67
CA ILE A 26 6.64 -14.69 -28.87
C ILE A 26 5.60 -13.72 -29.47
N GLN A 27 4.30 -14.02 -29.33
CA GLN A 27 3.25 -13.14 -29.88
C GLN A 27 3.21 -11.78 -29.20
N TYR A 28 3.64 -11.70 -27.93
CA TYR A 28 3.72 -10.47 -27.16
C TYR A 28 4.99 -9.64 -27.44
N ALA A 29 6.03 -10.25 -28.01
CA ALA A 29 7.35 -9.60 -28.18
C ALA A 29 7.34 -8.33 -29.06
N LYS A 30 6.28 -8.11 -29.85
CA LYS A 30 6.13 -6.91 -30.71
C LYS A 30 5.77 -5.66 -29.92
N ASP A 31 5.01 -5.81 -28.83
CA ASP A 31 4.37 -4.71 -28.09
C ASP A 31 4.90 -4.56 -26.67
N TYR A 32 5.61 -5.58 -26.16
CA TYR A 32 6.04 -5.68 -24.77
C TYR A 32 7.52 -6.05 -24.64
N THR A 33 8.17 -5.51 -23.63
CA THR A 33 9.60 -5.76 -23.34
C THR A 33 9.80 -6.95 -22.40
N TYR A 34 8.79 -7.21 -21.56
CA TYR A 34 8.74 -8.34 -20.63
C TYR A 34 7.41 -9.08 -20.76
N VAL A 35 7.41 -10.39 -20.50
CA VAL A 35 6.19 -11.21 -20.42
C VAL A 35 6.26 -12.07 -19.18
N PRO A 36 5.23 -12.05 -18.31
CA PRO A 36 5.19 -12.88 -17.11
C PRO A 36 4.97 -14.35 -17.47
N ILE A 37 5.79 -15.22 -16.90
CA ILE A 37 5.66 -16.67 -16.94
C ILE A 37 5.26 -17.11 -15.55
N CYS A 38 4.26 -17.98 -15.45
CA CYS A 38 3.71 -18.47 -14.18
C CYS A 38 3.75 -19.99 -14.13
N ARG A 39 4.12 -20.52 -12.96
CA ARG A 39 3.88 -21.90 -12.55
C ARG A 39 3.05 -21.90 -11.27
N GLU A 40 2.01 -22.73 -11.23
CA GLU A 40 1.17 -22.90 -10.05
C GLU A 40 1.58 -24.16 -9.28
N ILE A 41 1.65 -24.05 -7.95
CA ILE A 41 1.81 -25.17 -7.02
C ILE A 41 0.71 -25.13 -5.95
N LEU A 42 0.50 -26.24 -5.23
CA LEU A 42 -0.43 -26.28 -4.10
C LEU A 42 0.12 -25.49 -2.90
N ALA A 43 -0.79 -24.89 -2.12
CA ALA A 43 -0.46 -24.07 -0.96
C ALA A 43 -0.77 -24.77 0.39
N ASP A 44 -0.89 -26.11 0.41
CA ASP A 44 -1.44 -26.89 1.52
C ASP A 44 -0.61 -26.80 2.80
N ASP A 45 0.71 -26.69 2.66
CA ASP A 45 1.70 -26.77 3.75
C ASP A 45 2.43 -25.44 4.02
N MET A 46 2.00 -24.35 3.38
CA MET A 46 2.67 -23.07 3.49
C MET A 46 1.73 -21.90 3.73
N THR A 47 2.25 -20.86 4.40
CA THR A 47 1.53 -19.60 4.63
C THR A 47 2.37 -18.42 4.18
N PRO A 48 1.75 -17.27 3.79
CA PRO A 48 2.50 -16.07 3.41
C PRO A 48 3.55 -15.64 4.46
N ILE A 49 3.24 -15.75 5.75
CA ILE A 49 4.18 -15.42 6.83
C ILE A 49 5.37 -16.41 6.90
N LEU A 50 5.11 -17.69 6.71
CA LEU A 50 6.18 -18.69 6.70
C LEU A 50 7.14 -18.44 5.53
N VAL A 51 6.58 -18.18 4.34
CA VAL A 51 7.36 -17.84 3.15
C VAL A 51 8.13 -16.52 3.37
N LEU A 52 7.49 -15.47 3.87
CA LEU A 52 8.17 -14.21 4.17
C LEU A 52 9.41 -14.41 5.07
N ARG A 53 9.31 -15.27 6.07
CA ARG A 53 10.42 -15.58 6.99
C ARG A 53 11.54 -16.36 6.30
N LYS A 54 11.23 -17.21 5.31
CA LYS A 54 12.25 -17.83 4.45
C LYS A 54 12.97 -16.79 3.61
N LEU A 55 12.21 -15.90 2.95
CA LEU A 55 12.74 -14.84 2.10
C LEU A 55 13.63 -13.86 2.88
N ALA A 56 13.27 -13.53 4.12
CA ALA A 56 14.03 -12.67 5.02
C ALA A 56 15.43 -13.22 5.38
N LYS A 57 15.66 -14.54 5.25
CA LYS A 57 17.00 -15.13 5.41
C LYS A 57 17.87 -14.95 4.16
N LEU A 58 17.25 -14.75 3.00
CA LEU A 58 17.92 -14.74 1.70
C LEU A 58 18.31 -13.34 1.25
N ASP A 59 17.59 -12.31 1.71
CA ASP A 59 17.84 -10.93 1.31
C ASP A 59 17.41 -9.94 2.41
N LYS A 60 17.97 -8.74 2.32
CA LYS A 60 17.62 -7.61 3.20
C LYS A 60 16.44 -6.79 2.71
N GLN A 61 16.00 -7.00 1.47
CA GLN A 61 14.91 -6.27 0.85
C GLN A 61 13.83 -7.25 0.36
N TYR A 62 12.66 -7.17 0.97
CA TYR A 62 11.53 -8.05 0.69
C TYR A 62 10.23 -7.41 1.14
N PHE A 63 9.12 -7.93 0.67
CA PHE A 63 7.80 -7.43 1.05
C PHE A 63 6.76 -8.54 1.16
N LEU A 64 5.69 -8.21 1.87
CA LEU A 64 4.41 -8.92 1.88
C LEU A 64 3.28 -7.89 1.81
N LEU A 65 2.39 -8.06 0.83
CA LEU A 65 1.12 -7.34 0.73
C LEU A 65 -0.02 -8.33 0.84
N GLU A 66 -0.94 -8.11 1.77
CA GLU A 66 -2.08 -8.99 2.06
C GLU A 66 -3.38 -8.18 2.20
N SER A 67 -4.51 -8.89 2.17
CA SER A 67 -5.81 -8.34 2.54
C SER A 67 -6.52 -9.26 3.54
N ALA A 68 -7.24 -8.68 4.50
CA ALA A 68 -8.13 -9.43 5.38
C ALA A 68 -9.50 -9.70 4.76
N GLU A 69 -9.83 -9.03 3.67
CA GLU A 69 -11.07 -9.25 2.95
C GLU A 69 -11.06 -10.62 2.27
N ARG A 70 -12.22 -11.25 2.21
CA ARG A 70 -12.42 -12.53 1.52
C ARG A 70 -13.17 -12.29 0.21
N GLY A 71 -12.87 -13.08 -0.80
CA GLY A 71 -13.51 -12.99 -2.12
C GLY A 71 -12.63 -12.31 -3.17
N SER A 72 -13.23 -11.56 -4.10
CA SER A 72 -12.50 -10.96 -5.23
C SER A 72 -11.53 -9.84 -4.83
N VAL A 73 -11.79 -9.12 -3.73
CA VAL A 73 -10.96 -7.98 -3.29
C VAL A 73 -9.70 -8.48 -2.57
N GLY A 74 -9.83 -9.47 -1.70
CA GLY A 74 -8.70 -10.03 -0.92
C GLY A 74 -8.24 -11.40 -1.39
N ARG A 75 -8.31 -11.66 -2.71
CA ARG A 75 -7.98 -12.97 -3.28
C ARG A 75 -6.53 -13.34 -3.14
N TYR A 76 -5.62 -12.37 -3.27
CA TYR A 76 -4.19 -12.63 -3.34
C TYR A 76 -3.40 -12.03 -2.17
N SER A 77 -2.34 -12.75 -1.75
CA SER A 77 -1.22 -12.19 -1.01
C SER A 77 0.01 -12.21 -1.90
N PHE A 78 0.73 -11.08 -1.99
CA PHE A 78 1.91 -10.94 -2.83
C PHE A 78 3.17 -10.84 -2.00
N LEU A 79 4.22 -11.57 -2.41
CA LEU A 79 5.55 -11.49 -1.82
C LEU A 79 6.61 -11.33 -2.91
N GLY A 80 7.70 -10.66 -2.55
CA GLY A 80 8.89 -10.55 -3.38
C GLY A 80 10.14 -10.38 -2.54
N TYR A 81 11.28 -10.75 -3.10
CA TYR A 81 12.59 -10.63 -2.50
C TYR A 81 13.65 -10.46 -3.57
N ARG A 82 14.85 -9.99 -3.18
CA ARG A 82 15.93 -9.70 -4.11
C ARG A 82 15.46 -8.78 -5.25
N PRO A 83 15.06 -7.54 -4.94
CA PRO A 83 14.69 -6.59 -5.98
C PRO A 83 15.85 -6.42 -6.96
N LYS A 84 15.55 -6.22 -8.23
CA LYS A 84 16.56 -5.99 -9.25
C LYS A 84 17.30 -4.68 -9.01
N PHE A 85 16.56 -3.67 -8.54
CA PHE A 85 17.08 -2.39 -8.05
C PHE A 85 16.05 -1.71 -7.15
N SER A 86 16.50 -0.68 -6.44
CA SER A 86 15.62 0.26 -5.76
C SER A 86 15.67 1.62 -6.44
N VAL A 87 14.52 2.28 -6.58
CA VAL A 87 14.40 3.66 -7.08
C VAL A 87 13.85 4.54 -5.99
N PHE A 88 14.49 5.66 -5.73
CA PHE A 88 14.08 6.60 -4.70
C PHE A 88 14.26 8.05 -5.14
N CYS A 89 13.42 8.91 -4.62
CA CYS A 89 13.45 10.34 -4.86
C CYS A 89 13.66 11.10 -3.56
N LYS A 90 14.52 12.10 -3.61
CA LYS A 90 14.66 13.07 -2.52
C LYS A 90 14.84 14.46 -3.12
N ASN A 91 13.98 15.40 -2.72
CA ASN A 91 13.98 16.77 -3.20
C ASN A 91 14.03 16.89 -4.73
N GLY A 92 13.19 16.08 -5.41
CA GLY A 92 13.08 16.06 -6.88
C GLY A 92 14.21 15.33 -7.62
N VAL A 93 15.21 14.82 -6.93
CA VAL A 93 16.31 14.07 -7.54
C VAL A 93 16.03 12.58 -7.41
N VAL A 94 15.77 11.93 -8.54
CA VAL A 94 15.53 10.48 -8.62
C VAL A 94 16.86 9.73 -8.78
N ARG A 95 17.03 8.67 -7.98
CA ARG A 95 18.20 7.79 -8.03
C ARG A 95 17.76 6.34 -8.11
N ILE A 96 18.59 5.53 -8.74
CA ILE A 96 18.49 4.06 -8.73
C ILE A 96 19.71 3.51 -8.02
N GLU A 97 19.48 2.54 -7.15
CA GLU A 97 20.51 1.71 -6.54
C GLU A 97 20.38 0.28 -7.05
N GLU A 98 21.41 -0.19 -7.76
CA GLU A 98 21.53 -1.54 -8.26
C GLU A 98 22.86 -2.14 -7.81
N LYS A 99 22.82 -3.25 -7.07
CA LYS A 99 24.04 -3.97 -6.57
C LYS A 99 25.03 -3.05 -5.85
N GLY A 100 24.52 -2.11 -5.05
CA GLY A 100 25.35 -1.16 -4.29
C GLY A 100 25.87 0.04 -5.09
N VAL A 101 25.53 0.14 -6.37
CA VAL A 101 25.90 1.29 -7.23
C VAL A 101 24.69 2.23 -7.33
N VAL A 102 24.88 3.49 -6.91
CA VAL A 102 23.85 4.52 -6.99
C VAL A 102 24.11 5.42 -8.19
N ARG A 103 23.09 5.62 -9.02
CA ARG A 103 23.12 6.57 -10.17
C ARG A 103 21.88 7.44 -10.17
N SER A 104 22.03 8.70 -10.58
CA SER A 104 20.89 9.62 -10.75
C SER A 104 20.24 9.41 -12.11
N LEU A 105 18.91 9.53 -12.12
CA LEU A 105 18.13 9.59 -13.37
C LEU A 105 17.92 11.06 -13.75
N SER A 106 17.87 11.33 -15.06
CA SER A 106 17.57 12.65 -15.61
C SER A 106 16.06 12.89 -15.68
N GLY A 107 15.65 14.16 -15.56
CA GLY A 107 14.26 14.57 -15.68
C GLY A 107 13.55 14.77 -14.35
N THR A 108 12.26 15.08 -14.40
CA THR A 108 11.40 15.18 -13.21
C THR A 108 11.13 13.79 -12.63
N PRO A 109 10.67 13.70 -11.36
CA PRO A 109 10.28 12.42 -10.76
C PRO A 109 9.30 11.63 -11.63
N LYS A 110 8.32 12.31 -12.24
CA LYS A 110 7.37 11.72 -13.19
C LYS A 110 8.07 11.11 -14.40
N GLN A 111 8.88 11.91 -15.10
CA GLN A 111 9.59 11.46 -16.32
C GLN A 111 10.51 10.27 -16.05
N ALA A 112 11.19 10.29 -14.90
CA ALA A 112 12.10 9.22 -14.50
C ALA A 112 11.35 7.90 -14.24
N LEU A 113 10.25 7.92 -13.48
CA LEU A 113 9.46 6.72 -13.20
C LEU A 113 8.71 6.21 -14.43
N GLU A 114 8.13 7.10 -15.24
CA GLU A 114 7.45 6.70 -16.48
C GLU A 114 8.40 6.04 -17.47
N LYS A 115 9.59 6.61 -17.67
CA LYS A 115 10.62 6.01 -18.51
C LYS A 115 11.01 4.63 -18.01
N LEU A 116 11.18 4.50 -16.68
CA LEU A 116 11.53 3.23 -16.06
C LEU A 116 10.44 2.18 -16.30
N LEU A 117 9.17 2.51 -16.07
CA LEU A 117 8.04 1.58 -16.27
C LEU A 117 7.89 1.20 -17.76
N GLN A 118 8.19 2.11 -18.70
CA GLN A 118 8.18 1.79 -20.13
C GLN A 118 9.26 0.78 -20.53
N GLU A 119 10.42 0.79 -19.87
CA GLU A 119 11.50 -0.19 -20.10
C GLU A 119 11.09 -1.62 -19.67
N TYR A 120 10.08 -1.74 -18.77
CA TYR A 120 9.58 -3.01 -18.24
C TYR A 120 8.13 -3.32 -18.63
N LYS A 121 7.65 -2.72 -19.71
CA LYS A 121 6.26 -2.88 -20.16
C LYS A 121 5.91 -4.35 -20.39
N SER A 122 4.83 -4.81 -19.75
CA SER A 122 4.35 -6.20 -19.74
C SER A 122 2.88 -6.29 -20.10
N PRO A 123 2.42 -7.38 -20.79
CA PRO A 123 1.02 -7.61 -21.06
C PRO A 123 0.29 -8.03 -19.79
N GLN A 124 -1.01 -7.74 -19.75
CA GLN A 124 -1.91 -8.38 -18.84
C GLN A 124 -2.40 -9.69 -19.44
N ILE A 125 -2.23 -10.78 -18.70
CA ILE A 125 -2.62 -12.13 -19.15
C ILE A 125 -3.84 -12.56 -18.36
N GLU A 126 -4.90 -12.99 -19.06
CA GLU A 126 -6.11 -13.47 -18.43
C GLU A 126 -5.83 -14.68 -17.52
N GLY A 127 -6.42 -14.66 -16.33
CA GLY A 127 -6.22 -15.71 -15.33
C GLY A 127 -4.99 -15.49 -14.41
N PHE A 128 -4.12 -14.53 -14.72
CA PHE A 128 -3.00 -14.19 -13.85
C PHE A 128 -3.44 -13.26 -12.70
N PRO A 129 -2.68 -13.24 -11.58
CA PRO A 129 -2.86 -12.24 -10.53
C PRO A 129 -2.72 -10.81 -11.08
N THR A 130 -3.33 -9.84 -10.38
CA THR A 130 -3.29 -8.42 -10.76
C THR A 130 -1.92 -7.77 -10.63
N PHE A 131 -1.00 -8.39 -9.90
CA PHE A 131 0.40 -8.00 -9.77
C PHE A 131 1.30 -9.15 -10.20
N THR A 132 2.03 -8.96 -11.29
CA THR A 132 2.91 -9.95 -11.90
C THR A 132 4.38 -9.55 -11.90
N GLY A 133 4.66 -8.30 -11.51
CA GLY A 133 5.97 -7.69 -11.40
C GLY A 133 5.85 -6.18 -11.50
N GLY A 134 6.77 -5.45 -10.88
CA GLY A 134 6.69 -4.00 -10.84
C GLY A 134 7.42 -3.39 -9.67
N LEU A 135 6.97 -2.20 -9.31
CA LEU A 135 7.51 -1.40 -8.23
C LEU A 135 6.64 -1.55 -6.97
N VAL A 136 7.25 -1.82 -5.82
CA VAL A 136 6.59 -1.93 -4.51
C VAL A 136 7.28 -1.03 -3.51
N GLY A 137 6.51 -0.24 -2.75
CA GLY A 137 7.05 0.64 -1.72
C GLY A 137 6.07 1.70 -1.27
N TYR A 138 6.57 2.91 -1.05
CA TYR A 138 5.76 4.03 -0.57
C TYR A 138 6.03 5.33 -1.34
N PHE A 139 5.02 6.19 -1.33
CA PHE A 139 5.08 7.61 -1.66
C PHE A 139 4.76 8.41 -0.40
N SER A 140 5.59 9.40 -0.06
CA SER A 140 5.38 10.21 1.14
C SER A 140 4.27 11.24 0.98
N TYR A 141 3.81 11.79 2.11
CA TYR A 141 2.87 12.91 2.12
C TYR A 141 3.41 14.12 1.35
N GLU A 142 4.72 14.36 1.43
CA GLU A 142 5.40 15.51 0.81
C GLU A 142 5.40 15.47 -0.74
N MET A 143 4.97 14.35 -1.35
CA MET A 143 4.79 14.25 -2.80
C MET A 143 3.83 15.31 -3.37
N ILE A 144 2.92 15.85 -2.56
CA ILE A 144 2.02 16.94 -2.99
C ILE A 144 2.77 18.14 -3.57
N GLN A 145 4.01 18.39 -3.14
CA GLN A 145 4.82 19.50 -3.65
C GLN A 145 5.10 19.41 -5.16
N TYR A 146 5.01 18.21 -5.74
CA TYR A 146 5.19 18.02 -7.19
C TYR A 146 3.92 18.34 -7.97
N ALA A 147 2.75 18.00 -7.42
CA ALA A 147 1.44 18.38 -7.98
C ALA A 147 1.16 19.89 -7.78
N GLU A 148 1.58 20.43 -6.63
CA GLU A 148 1.32 21.81 -6.20
C GLU A 148 2.64 22.55 -5.88
N PRO A 149 3.44 22.97 -6.89
CA PRO A 149 4.76 23.57 -6.67
C PRO A 149 4.76 24.90 -5.89
N LYS A 150 3.59 25.53 -5.75
CA LYS A 150 3.42 26.73 -4.93
C LYS A 150 3.33 26.43 -3.44
N LEU A 151 2.98 25.20 -3.08
CA LEU A 151 2.87 24.75 -1.70
C LEU A 151 4.27 24.55 -1.12
N LYS A 152 4.57 25.28 -0.07
CA LYS A 152 5.83 25.15 0.68
C LYS A 152 5.54 24.42 1.96
N ILE A 153 6.06 23.20 2.09
CA ILE A 153 5.90 22.34 3.27
C ILE A 153 7.26 21.89 3.79
N LYS A 154 7.27 21.50 5.07
CA LYS A 154 8.44 20.93 5.73
C LYS A 154 8.93 19.70 5.00
N GLN A 155 10.26 19.55 4.96
CA GLN A 155 10.87 18.37 4.36
C GLN A 155 11.02 17.27 5.41
N SER A 156 10.59 16.08 5.06
CA SER A 156 10.77 14.88 5.88
C SER A 156 12.22 14.37 5.84
N ASP A 157 12.61 13.56 6.79
CA ASP A 157 13.88 12.83 6.80
C ASP A 157 13.87 11.53 5.95
N VAL A 158 12.67 11.10 5.49
CA VAL A 158 12.52 9.97 4.55
C VAL A 158 12.54 10.46 3.09
N ASN A 159 12.68 9.55 2.14
CA ASN A 159 12.59 9.86 0.73
C ASN A 159 11.17 10.29 0.35
N ASP A 160 11.03 11.11 -0.71
CA ASP A 160 9.72 11.52 -1.24
C ASP A 160 8.96 10.30 -1.76
N PHE A 161 9.67 9.36 -2.39
CA PHE A 161 9.23 7.98 -2.58
C PHE A 161 10.43 7.04 -2.54
N GLU A 162 10.16 5.79 -2.19
CA GLU A 162 11.13 4.70 -2.28
C GLU A 162 10.42 3.42 -2.67
N LEU A 163 10.83 2.85 -3.81
CA LEU A 163 10.19 1.74 -4.48
C LEU A 163 11.24 0.70 -4.86
N MET A 164 10.98 -0.56 -4.57
CA MET A 164 11.79 -1.71 -4.97
C MET A 164 11.21 -2.33 -6.24
N MET A 165 12.05 -2.65 -7.21
CA MET A 165 11.64 -3.27 -8.47
C MET A 165 11.79 -4.77 -8.41
N PHE A 166 10.69 -5.47 -8.64
CA PHE A 166 10.62 -6.93 -8.65
C PHE A 166 10.20 -7.43 -10.03
N ASP A 167 11.07 -8.23 -10.65
CA ASP A 167 10.78 -8.95 -11.89
C ASP A 167 10.27 -10.38 -11.64
N LYS A 168 10.12 -10.76 -10.38
CA LYS A 168 9.55 -12.01 -9.90
C LYS A 168 8.67 -11.78 -8.68
N VAL A 169 7.55 -12.49 -8.63
CA VAL A 169 6.51 -12.37 -7.60
C VAL A 169 6.00 -13.75 -7.19
N ILE A 170 5.75 -13.92 -5.90
CA ILE A 170 5.05 -15.06 -5.34
C ILE A 170 3.65 -14.59 -4.95
N ALA A 171 2.62 -15.14 -5.58
CA ALA A 171 1.23 -14.77 -5.33
C ALA A 171 0.46 -15.96 -4.74
N PHE A 172 0.02 -15.86 -3.50
CA PHE A 172 -0.90 -16.81 -2.89
C PHE A 172 -2.32 -16.51 -3.36
N ASP A 173 -2.94 -17.45 -4.06
CA ASP A 173 -4.36 -17.42 -4.41
C ASP A 173 -5.17 -18.11 -3.31
N HIS A 174 -5.74 -17.34 -2.40
CA HIS A 174 -6.53 -17.84 -1.27
C HIS A 174 -7.86 -18.46 -1.68
N LEU A 175 -8.37 -18.13 -2.88
CA LEU A 175 -9.61 -18.70 -3.41
C LEU A 175 -9.37 -20.11 -3.96
N MET A 176 -8.24 -20.29 -4.66
CA MET A 176 -7.90 -21.57 -5.31
C MET A 176 -6.98 -22.45 -4.48
N ASN A 177 -6.51 -21.97 -3.31
CA ASN A 177 -5.51 -22.64 -2.46
C ASN A 177 -4.23 -23.02 -3.22
N LYS A 178 -3.73 -22.10 -4.04
CA LYS A 178 -2.53 -22.26 -4.85
C LYS A 178 -1.54 -21.15 -4.60
N VAL A 179 -0.29 -21.39 -4.95
CA VAL A 179 0.75 -20.38 -5.06
C VAL A 179 1.13 -20.25 -6.53
N CYS A 180 0.97 -19.05 -7.08
CA CYS A 180 1.45 -18.69 -8.41
C CYS A 180 2.85 -18.12 -8.26
N ILE A 181 3.84 -18.78 -8.83
CA ILE A 181 5.23 -18.29 -8.89
C ILE A 181 5.44 -17.68 -10.26
N ILE A 182 5.75 -16.39 -10.30
CA ILE A 182 5.81 -15.60 -11.52
C ILE A 182 7.22 -15.06 -11.68
N ALA A 183 7.80 -15.21 -12.88
CA ALA A 183 9.00 -14.52 -13.29
C ALA A 183 8.81 -13.91 -14.68
N ASN A 184 9.34 -12.71 -14.89
CA ASN A 184 9.17 -11.96 -16.13
C ASN A 184 10.30 -12.25 -17.11
N ALA A 185 9.96 -12.88 -18.22
CA ALA A 185 10.91 -13.15 -19.32
C ALA A 185 11.19 -11.89 -20.13
N LYS A 186 12.46 -11.55 -20.32
CA LYS A 186 12.88 -10.43 -21.17
C LYS A 186 12.80 -10.82 -22.63
N MET A 187 12.04 -10.08 -23.44
CA MET A 187 11.75 -10.45 -24.82
C MET A 187 12.94 -10.28 -25.76
N ASP A 188 13.80 -9.30 -25.55
CA ASP A 188 15.02 -9.10 -26.32
C ASP A 188 15.97 -10.32 -26.28
N ASP A 189 15.94 -11.07 -25.18
CA ASP A 189 16.76 -12.27 -24.99
C ASP A 189 16.14 -13.53 -25.65
N GLY A 190 14.94 -13.45 -26.22
CA GLY A 190 14.25 -14.53 -26.93
C GLY A 190 14.11 -15.80 -26.08
N LYS A 191 14.48 -16.95 -26.65
CA LYS A 191 14.45 -18.25 -25.95
C LYS A 191 15.27 -18.29 -24.65
N VAL A 192 16.38 -17.55 -24.60
CA VAL A 192 17.25 -17.47 -23.42
C VAL A 192 16.52 -16.72 -22.29
N GLY A 193 15.79 -15.65 -22.60
CA GLY A 193 14.99 -14.92 -21.63
C GLY A 193 13.86 -15.77 -21.03
N TYR A 194 13.19 -16.58 -21.86
CA TYR A 194 12.18 -17.53 -21.40
C TYR A 194 12.77 -18.61 -20.48
N ALA A 195 13.89 -19.21 -20.87
CA ALA A 195 14.58 -20.24 -20.06
C ALA A 195 15.04 -19.68 -18.70
N LYS A 196 15.58 -18.45 -18.68
CA LYS A 196 15.96 -17.77 -17.43
C LYS A 196 14.76 -17.55 -16.49
N ALA A 197 13.61 -17.18 -17.04
CA ALA A 197 12.39 -16.99 -16.24
C ALA A 197 11.96 -18.34 -15.61
N ILE A 198 12.01 -19.42 -16.36
CA ILE A 198 11.75 -20.78 -15.81
C ILE A 198 12.75 -21.13 -14.70
N GLU A 199 14.05 -20.91 -14.91
CA GLU A 199 15.09 -21.17 -13.92
C GLU A 199 14.82 -20.39 -12.60
N GLU A 200 14.42 -19.11 -12.70
CA GLU A 200 14.05 -18.30 -11.54
C GLU A 200 12.80 -18.85 -10.82
N ILE A 201 11.80 -19.34 -11.57
CA ILE A 201 10.62 -19.99 -10.98
C ILE A 201 11.02 -21.23 -10.21
N GLU A 202 11.84 -22.12 -10.79
CA GLU A 202 12.31 -23.34 -10.12
C GLU A 202 13.14 -23.04 -8.87
N ASN A 203 14.04 -22.05 -8.95
CA ASN A 203 14.82 -21.60 -7.79
C ASN A 203 13.90 -21.10 -6.65
N ILE A 204 12.79 -20.43 -6.97
CA ILE A 204 11.82 -20.00 -5.96
C ILE A 204 11.10 -21.21 -5.38
N ILE A 205 10.69 -22.19 -6.19
CA ILE A 205 10.05 -23.43 -5.72
C ILE A 205 10.96 -24.17 -4.75
N ASP A 206 12.24 -24.32 -5.09
CA ASP A 206 13.22 -24.97 -4.20
C ASP A 206 13.27 -24.28 -2.82
N VAL A 207 13.32 -22.92 -2.79
CA VAL A 207 13.28 -22.15 -1.55
C VAL A 207 11.96 -22.39 -0.78
N LEU A 208 10.83 -22.45 -1.48
CA LEU A 208 9.54 -22.69 -0.83
C LEU A 208 9.45 -24.08 -0.23
N CYS A 209 10.01 -25.08 -0.89
CA CYS A 209 10.01 -26.48 -0.47
C CYS A 209 11.06 -26.83 0.60
N GLU A 210 12.02 -25.92 0.90
CA GLU A 210 12.97 -26.15 1.99
C GLU A 210 12.27 -26.40 3.32
N THR A 211 12.68 -27.47 4.03
CA THR A 211 12.05 -27.91 5.29
C THR A 211 12.79 -27.47 6.55
N GLU A 212 13.84 -26.65 6.41
CA GLU A 212 14.62 -26.20 7.56
C GLU A 212 13.78 -25.42 8.59
N PRO A 213 13.94 -25.72 9.90
CA PRO A 213 13.23 -24.97 10.94
C PRO A 213 13.58 -23.49 10.90
N ILE A 214 12.56 -22.63 10.89
CA ILE A 214 12.77 -21.19 11.00
C ILE A 214 12.78 -20.83 12.48
N SER A 215 13.92 -20.31 12.99
CA SER A 215 13.99 -19.79 14.36
C SER A 215 12.94 -18.69 14.58
N THR A 216 12.16 -18.83 15.63
CA THR A 216 11.15 -17.82 16.03
C THR A 216 11.69 -16.82 17.03
N LYS A 217 12.91 -17.04 17.54
CA LYS A 217 13.50 -16.22 18.60
C LYS A 217 14.31 -15.07 18.00
N GLU A 218 13.65 -13.95 17.75
CA GLU A 218 14.32 -12.68 17.49
C GLU A 218 14.35 -11.85 18.78
N PRO A 219 15.48 -11.21 19.11
CA PRO A 219 15.50 -10.26 20.23
C PRO A 219 14.59 -9.09 19.93
N PHE A 220 13.83 -8.64 20.93
CA PHE A 220 13.01 -7.44 20.83
C PHE A 220 12.97 -6.73 22.17
N THR A 221 12.79 -5.41 22.14
CA THR A 221 12.54 -4.61 23.33
C THR A 221 11.05 -4.34 23.48
N ILE A 222 10.57 -4.16 24.72
CA ILE A 222 9.21 -3.67 24.96
C ILE A 222 9.22 -2.18 24.64
N PRO A 223 8.42 -1.70 23.68
CA PRO A 223 8.43 -0.30 23.32
C PRO A 223 7.78 0.58 24.39
N HIS A 224 8.42 1.69 24.69
CA HIS A 224 7.86 2.77 25.49
C HIS A 224 7.69 4.00 24.62
N PHE A 225 6.47 4.22 24.12
CA PHE A 225 6.17 5.33 23.23
C PHE A 225 6.03 6.65 23.98
N THR A 226 6.65 7.68 23.45
CA THR A 226 6.45 9.09 23.82
C THR A 226 5.76 9.82 22.68
N CYS A 227 5.00 10.85 22.98
CA CYS A 227 4.34 11.68 21.97
C CYS A 227 5.13 12.99 21.80
N ASN A 228 5.26 13.47 20.55
CA ASN A 228 5.92 14.74 20.23
C ASN A 228 5.13 15.99 20.72
N LEU A 229 3.87 15.83 21.08
CA LEU A 229 2.97 16.89 21.52
C LEU A 229 2.33 16.55 22.87
N THR A 230 2.20 17.55 23.76
CA THR A 230 1.35 17.43 24.95
C THR A 230 -0.13 17.53 24.57
N LYS A 231 -1.01 17.20 25.53
CA LYS A 231 -2.47 17.33 25.31
C LYS A 231 -2.85 18.78 25.00
N GLU A 232 -2.29 19.73 25.77
CA GLU A 232 -2.57 21.15 25.64
C GLU A 232 -2.12 21.70 24.29
N GLN A 233 -0.95 21.26 23.80
CA GLN A 233 -0.43 21.66 22.48
C GLN A 233 -1.34 21.14 21.37
N TYR A 234 -1.74 19.87 21.40
CA TYR A 234 -2.64 19.29 20.39
C TYR A 234 -4.01 19.96 20.41
N CYS A 235 -4.62 20.16 21.60
CA CYS A 235 -5.90 20.85 21.73
C CYS A 235 -5.82 22.29 21.20
N SER A 236 -4.69 23.00 21.42
CA SER A 236 -4.48 24.33 20.85
C SER A 236 -4.41 24.31 19.31
N MET A 237 -3.82 23.27 18.71
CA MET A 237 -3.82 23.10 17.24
C MET A 237 -5.23 22.88 16.71
N VAL A 238 -6.05 22.07 17.41
CA VAL A 238 -7.44 21.86 17.04
C VAL A 238 -8.24 23.16 17.09
N GLU A 239 -8.08 23.98 18.15
CA GLU A 239 -8.77 25.28 18.24
C GLU A 239 -8.34 26.23 17.11
N LYS A 240 -7.05 26.32 16.81
CA LYS A 240 -6.56 27.13 15.67
C LYS A 240 -7.14 26.66 14.34
N THR A 241 -7.26 25.34 14.13
CA THR A 241 -7.88 24.79 12.94
C THR A 241 -9.36 25.20 12.85
N LYS A 242 -10.09 25.21 13.99
CA LYS A 242 -11.47 25.71 14.05
C LYS A 242 -11.56 27.20 13.74
N ASP A 243 -10.58 27.97 14.11
CA ASP A 243 -10.55 29.40 13.79
C ASP A 243 -10.40 29.59 12.26
N TYR A 244 -9.53 28.85 11.58
CA TYR A 244 -9.44 28.85 10.11
C TYR A 244 -10.75 28.40 9.44
N ILE A 245 -11.48 27.46 10.04
CA ILE A 245 -12.81 27.05 9.56
C ILE A 245 -13.82 28.20 9.70
N LYS A 246 -13.84 28.89 10.83
CA LYS A 246 -14.72 30.05 11.08
C LYS A 246 -14.42 31.24 10.15
N GLU A 247 -13.14 31.43 9.82
CA GLU A 247 -12.68 32.46 8.88
C GLU A 247 -13.01 32.11 7.41
N GLY A 248 -13.40 30.86 7.16
CA GLY A 248 -13.80 30.38 5.82
C GLY A 248 -12.62 29.91 4.96
N ASP A 249 -11.46 29.70 5.53
CA ASP A 249 -10.26 29.20 4.83
C ASP A 249 -10.44 27.74 4.38
N ILE A 250 -10.99 26.91 5.27
CA ILE A 250 -11.23 25.48 5.04
C ILE A 250 -12.57 25.04 5.65
N PHE A 251 -13.12 23.93 5.18
CA PHE A 251 -14.28 23.26 5.78
C PHE A 251 -13.86 22.20 6.80
N GLN A 252 -12.71 21.56 6.56
CA GLN A 252 -12.13 20.51 7.37
C GLN A 252 -10.62 20.52 7.23
N GLY A 253 -9.91 20.22 8.36
CA GLY A 253 -8.47 19.97 8.37
C GLY A 253 -8.13 18.77 9.23
N VAL A 254 -7.19 17.92 8.78
CA VAL A 254 -6.77 16.73 9.54
C VAL A 254 -5.47 17.02 10.26
N ILE A 255 -5.54 17.14 11.59
CA ILE A 255 -4.39 17.43 12.44
C ILE A 255 -3.89 16.15 13.10
N SER A 256 -2.57 15.92 13.04
CA SER A 256 -1.96 14.70 13.53
C SER A 256 -0.90 14.92 14.61
N ARG A 257 -0.53 13.84 15.29
CA ARG A 257 0.60 13.79 16.23
C ARG A 257 1.35 12.48 16.07
N ARG A 258 2.64 12.51 16.40
CA ARG A 258 3.56 11.39 16.25
C ARG A 258 3.90 10.81 17.61
N PHE A 259 3.89 9.48 17.65
CA PHE A 259 4.39 8.68 18.77
C PHE A 259 5.71 8.04 18.33
N GLU A 260 6.72 8.08 19.18
CA GLU A 260 8.03 7.51 18.88
C GLU A 260 8.57 6.67 20.05
N THR A 261 9.39 5.69 19.70
CA THR A 261 10.11 4.86 20.68
C THR A 261 11.44 4.37 20.08
N ASP A 262 12.42 4.10 20.92
CA ASP A 262 13.55 3.27 20.53
C ASP A 262 13.15 1.80 20.58
N TYR A 263 13.51 1.05 19.54
CA TYR A 263 13.09 -0.33 19.38
C TYR A 263 14.19 -1.17 18.73
N GLU A 264 14.59 -2.25 19.42
CA GLU A 264 15.47 -3.28 18.88
C GLU A 264 14.64 -4.47 18.37
N GLY A 265 15.07 -5.07 17.27
CA GLY A 265 14.34 -6.15 16.59
C GLY A 265 13.59 -5.69 15.34
N SER A 266 13.00 -6.65 14.66
CA SER A 266 12.21 -6.42 13.44
C SER A 266 10.76 -6.08 13.76
N LEU A 267 10.13 -5.24 12.93
CA LEU A 267 8.68 -4.99 12.99
C LEU A 267 7.85 -6.21 12.52
N LEU A 268 8.49 -7.28 12.00
CA LEU A 268 7.77 -8.46 11.52
C LEU A 268 6.91 -9.13 12.60
N ASN A 269 7.42 -9.23 13.83
CA ASN A 269 6.62 -9.78 14.91
C ASN A 269 5.46 -8.86 15.32
N SER A 270 5.66 -7.54 15.30
CA SER A 270 4.60 -6.55 15.48
C SER A 270 3.52 -6.69 14.39
N TYR A 271 3.93 -6.85 13.13
CA TYR A 271 3.04 -7.10 12.01
C TYR A 271 2.21 -8.38 12.19
N ARG A 272 2.84 -9.48 12.65
CA ARG A 272 2.14 -10.75 12.91
C ARG A 272 1.03 -10.61 13.95
N VAL A 273 1.24 -9.80 14.99
CA VAL A 273 0.21 -9.48 15.97
C VAL A 273 -0.85 -8.57 15.35
N LEU A 274 -0.42 -7.47 14.71
CA LEU A 274 -1.29 -6.45 14.17
C LEU A 274 -2.28 -7.03 13.15
N ARG A 275 -1.85 -7.91 12.24
CA ARG A 275 -2.70 -8.55 11.24
C ARG A 275 -3.82 -9.42 11.82
N THR A 276 -3.67 -9.89 13.05
CA THR A 276 -4.67 -10.70 13.75
C THR A 276 -5.58 -9.88 14.65
N THR A 277 -5.06 -8.83 15.25
CA THR A 277 -5.81 -7.95 16.16
C THR A 277 -6.56 -6.85 15.45
N ASN A 278 -6.05 -6.39 14.31
CA ASN A 278 -6.62 -5.29 13.53
C ASN A 278 -6.60 -5.60 12.02
N PRO A 279 -7.26 -6.69 11.56
CA PRO A 279 -7.31 -7.06 10.15
C PRO A 279 -7.98 -5.96 9.33
N SER A 280 -7.43 -5.67 8.14
CA SER A 280 -7.84 -4.56 7.27
C SER A 280 -7.73 -4.95 5.79
N PRO A 281 -8.39 -4.22 4.87
CA PRO A 281 -8.29 -4.46 3.43
C PRO A 281 -6.85 -4.43 2.90
N TYR A 282 -6.00 -3.61 3.49
CA TYR A 282 -4.58 -3.54 3.16
C TYR A 282 -3.74 -3.85 4.40
N MET A 283 -3.02 -4.93 4.35
CA MET A 283 -2.04 -5.33 5.35
C MET A 283 -0.69 -5.50 4.67
N TYR A 284 0.34 -4.89 5.21
CA TYR A 284 1.65 -4.87 4.56
C TYR A 284 2.80 -4.92 5.55
N TYR A 285 3.85 -5.60 5.11
CA TYR A 285 5.18 -5.55 5.67
C TYR A 285 6.18 -5.31 4.55
N ILE A 286 6.92 -4.22 4.61
CA ILE A 286 7.91 -3.86 3.60
C ILE A 286 9.25 -3.63 4.30
N GLN A 287 10.26 -4.39 3.91
CA GLN A 287 11.64 -4.22 4.31
C GLN A 287 12.42 -3.56 3.19
N LEU A 288 12.67 -2.27 3.34
CA LEU A 288 13.59 -1.51 2.50
C LEU A 288 15.02 -1.66 3.03
N GLN A 289 16.01 -1.06 2.35
CA GLN A 289 17.42 -1.17 2.75
C GLN A 289 17.65 -0.72 4.20
N ASP A 290 17.13 0.46 4.58
CA ASP A 290 17.38 1.09 5.88
C ASP A 290 16.09 1.35 6.68
N MET A 291 14.94 0.90 6.17
CA MET A 291 13.64 1.18 6.78
C MET A 291 12.71 -0.03 6.71
N GLN A 292 11.89 -0.19 7.76
CA GLN A 292 10.80 -1.15 7.80
C GLN A 292 9.47 -0.40 7.91
N ILE A 293 8.49 -0.87 7.16
CA ILE A 293 7.13 -0.35 7.20
C ILE A 293 6.20 -1.53 7.47
N ALA A 294 5.38 -1.42 8.51
CA ALA A 294 4.39 -2.44 8.88
C ALA A 294 3.06 -1.77 9.22
N GLY A 295 1.98 -2.19 8.58
CA GLY A 295 0.70 -1.54 8.79
C GLY A 295 -0.51 -2.36 8.37
N THR A 296 -1.70 -1.87 8.79
CA THR A 296 -3.01 -2.39 8.44
C THR A 296 -3.94 -1.23 8.10
N SER A 297 -3.85 -0.74 6.84
CA SER A 297 -4.67 0.38 6.38
C SER A 297 -6.08 -0.07 6.04
N PRO A 298 -7.10 0.59 6.59
CA PRO A 298 -8.48 0.31 6.22
C PRO A 298 -8.93 1.00 4.93
N GLU A 299 -8.08 1.85 4.33
CA GLU A 299 -8.54 2.80 3.32
C GLU A 299 -7.74 2.72 2.03
N THR A 300 -8.43 2.37 0.94
CA THR A 300 -7.89 2.43 -0.41
C THR A 300 -7.66 3.89 -0.79
N MET A 301 -6.45 4.23 -1.26
CA MET A 301 -6.28 5.52 -1.93
C MET A 301 -6.84 5.46 -3.34
N ILE A 302 -6.34 4.53 -4.14
CA ILE A 302 -6.79 4.32 -5.52
C ILE A 302 -6.37 2.94 -6.03
N LYS A 303 -7.22 2.34 -6.82
CA LYS A 303 -6.97 1.14 -7.59
C LYS A 303 -7.15 1.44 -9.08
N LEU A 304 -6.20 1.05 -9.88
CA LEU A 304 -6.24 1.11 -11.35
C LEU A 304 -6.09 -0.32 -11.88
N THR A 305 -7.10 -0.81 -12.55
CA THR A 305 -7.10 -2.15 -13.13
C THR A 305 -7.68 -2.08 -14.53
N ASN A 306 -6.89 -2.47 -15.54
CA ASN A 306 -7.33 -2.46 -16.95
C ASN A 306 -7.81 -1.08 -17.45
N GLY A 307 -7.18 -0.01 -16.94
CA GLY A 307 -7.57 1.35 -17.27
C GLY A 307 -8.77 1.89 -16.50
N GLU A 308 -9.42 1.08 -15.65
CA GLU A 308 -10.47 1.53 -14.74
C GLU A 308 -9.89 2.00 -13.41
N LEU A 309 -10.14 3.25 -13.08
CA LEU A 309 -9.87 3.89 -11.80
C LEU A 309 -11.00 3.58 -10.82
N ARG A 310 -10.66 3.24 -9.57
CA ARG A 310 -11.64 2.94 -8.52
C ARG A 310 -11.14 3.41 -7.16
N THR A 311 -11.99 4.14 -6.43
CA THR A 311 -11.75 4.50 -5.03
C THR A 311 -13.01 4.29 -4.19
N PHE A 312 -12.83 4.13 -2.88
CA PHE A 312 -13.90 3.72 -1.98
C PHE A 312 -14.00 4.69 -0.80
N PRO A 313 -14.69 5.84 -0.96
CA PRO A 313 -15.00 6.72 0.16
C PRO A 313 -15.76 5.98 1.24
N VAL A 314 -15.28 6.05 2.48
CA VAL A 314 -15.91 5.42 3.66
C VAL A 314 -16.04 6.47 4.75
N ALA A 315 -17.25 6.63 5.29
CA ALA A 315 -17.53 7.48 6.46
C ALA A 315 -18.61 6.83 7.32
N GLY A 316 -18.85 7.44 8.47
CA GLY A 316 -19.84 6.94 9.40
C GLY A 316 -19.49 5.56 9.97
N THR A 317 -19.62 5.41 11.27
CA THR A 317 -19.28 4.15 11.93
C THR A 317 -20.31 3.81 12.99
N ARG A 318 -20.79 2.57 12.96
CA ARG A 318 -21.53 1.96 14.10
C ARG A 318 -20.90 0.62 14.46
N LYS A 319 -20.93 0.28 15.74
CA LYS A 319 -20.56 -1.07 16.19
C LYS A 319 -21.59 -2.07 15.69
N ARG A 320 -21.17 -3.30 15.44
CA ARG A 320 -22.09 -4.40 15.14
C ARG A 320 -22.97 -4.70 16.35
N GLY A 321 -24.23 -5.01 16.09
CA GLY A 321 -25.18 -5.48 17.10
C GLY A 321 -24.98 -6.96 17.45
N GLY A 322 -25.71 -7.43 18.47
CA GLY A 322 -25.67 -8.82 18.91
C GLY A 322 -26.43 -9.81 17.99
N GLY A 323 -27.04 -9.31 16.89
CA GLY A 323 -27.78 -10.13 15.93
C GLY A 323 -28.32 -9.34 14.75
N LYS A 324 -28.94 -10.05 13.79
CA LYS A 324 -29.38 -9.46 12.52
C LYS A 324 -30.37 -8.31 12.68
N ALA A 325 -31.34 -8.42 13.60
CA ALA A 325 -32.35 -7.38 13.81
C ALA A 325 -31.74 -6.08 14.40
N GLU A 326 -30.76 -6.21 15.30
CA GLU A 326 -30.06 -5.08 15.87
C GLU A 326 -29.15 -4.40 14.81
N ASP A 327 -28.45 -5.19 13.99
CA ASP A 327 -27.68 -4.67 12.86
C ASP A 327 -28.56 -3.87 11.88
N GLU A 328 -29.76 -4.38 11.55
CA GLU A 328 -30.70 -3.67 10.67
C GLU A 328 -31.23 -2.36 11.27
N ALA A 329 -31.39 -2.30 12.60
CA ALA A 329 -31.77 -1.08 13.30
C ALA A 329 -30.62 -0.04 13.28
N LEU A 330 -29.38 -0.47 13.55
CA LEU A 330 -28.19 0.37 13.51
C LEU A 330 -27.88 0.88 12.11
N GLU A 331 -28.12 0.06 11.08
CA GLU A 331 -28.01 0.47 9.67
C GLU A 331 -28.98 1.60 9.32
N LYS A 332 -30.25 1.47 9.73
CA LYS A 332 -31.25 2.52 9.51
C LYS A 332 -30.92 3.79 10.29
N GLU A 333 -30.45 3.66 11.52
CA GLU A 333 -30.01 4.78 12.34
C GLU A 333 -28.83 5.51 11.66
N LEU A 334 -27.83 4.77 11.20
CA LEU A 334 -26.66 5.34 10.54
C LEU A 334 -27.01 6.08 9.26
N LEU A 335 -27.89 5.53 8.43
CA LEU A 335 -28.38 6.18 7.19
C LEU A 335 -29.32 7.35 7.46
N ALA A 336 -29.92 7.45 8.63
CA ALA A 336 -30.76 8.58 9.07
C ALA A 336 -29.95 9.69 9.76
N ASP A 337 -28.68 9.47 10.07
CA ASP A 337 -27.80 10.46 10.69
C ASP A 337 -27.35 11.49 9.65
N GLU A 338 -27.97 12.69 9.69
CA GLU A 338 -27.71 13.75 8.72
C GLU A 338 -26.25 14.20 8.71
N LYS A 339 -25.56 14.18 9.86
CA LYS A 339 -24.16 14.56 9.97
C LYS A 339 -23.25 13.55 9.26
N GLU A 340 -23.41 12.26 9.56
CA GLU A 340 -22.63 11.18 8.94
C GLU A 340 -22.86 11.14 7.42
N CYS A 341 -24.11 11.32 6.98
CA CYS A 341 -24.45 11.39 5.56
C CYS A 341 -23.85 12.62 4.87
N ALA A 342 -23.85 13.79 5.50
CA ALA A 342 -23.23 15.00 4.97
C ALA A 342 -21.71 14.87 4.83
N GLU A 343 -21.04 14.29 5.84
CA GLU A 343 -19.61 13.99 5.80
C GLU A 343 -19.29 12.99 4.67
N HIS A 344 -20.08 11.92 4.55
CA HIS A 344 -19.91 10.94 3.48
C HIS A 344 -20.07 11.58 2.09
N ASN A 345 -21.06 12.43 1.88
CA ASN A 345 -21.26 13.16 0.63
C ASN A 345 -20.05 14.03 0.27
N MET A 346 -19.49 14.72 1.25
CA MET A 346 -18.28 15.52 1.05
C MET A 346 -17.11 14.63 0.57
N LEU A 347 -16.92 13.45 1.15
CA LEU A 347 -15.86 12.52 0.75
C LEU A 347 -16.10 11.94 -0.65
N VAL A 348 -17.36 11.64 -1.02
CA VAL A 348 -17.73 11.20 -2.38
C VAL A 348 -17.43 12.29 -3.41
N ASP A 349 -17.78 13.54 -3.12
CA ASP A 349 -17.50 14.66 -4.03
C ASP A 349 -15.99 14.91 -4.16
N LEU A 350 -15.24 14.80 -3.08
CA LEU A 350 -13.79 14.90 -3.10
C LEU A 350 -13.17 13.78 -3.98
N ALA A 351 -13.64 12.54 -3.82
CA ALA A 351 -13.19 11.40 -4.63
C ALA A 351 -13.53 11.58 -6.12
N ARG A 352 -14.73 12.09 -6.43
CA ARG A 352 -15.13 12.43 -7.81
C ARG A 352 -14.24 13.51 -8.42
N ASN A 353 -13.93 14.54 -7.65
CA ASN A 353 -13.04 15.62 -8.08
C ASN A 353 -11.62 15.12 -8.32
N ASP A 354 -11.07 14.30 -7.43
CA ASP A 354 -9.71 13.76 -7.55
C ASP A 354 -9.59 12.80 -8.76
N ILE A 355 -10.53 11.86 -8.95
CA ILE A 355 -10.58 11.01 -10.15
C ILE A 355 -10.81 11.84 -11.41
N GLY A 356 -11.62 12.91 -11.34
CA GLY A 356 -11.91 13.79 -12.48
C GLY A 356 -10.69 14.47 -13.10
N LYS A 357 -9.61 14.65 -12.33
CA LYS A 357 -8.34 15.22 -12.82
C LYS A 357 -7.59 14.32 -13.82
N ILE A 358 -7.87 13.01 -13.78
CA ILE A 358 -7.11 11.99 -14.50
C ILE A 358 -7.99 11.07 -15.37
N ALA A 359 -9.30 11.13 -15.22
CA ALA A 359 -10.23 10.30 -15.97
C ALA A 359 -10.59 10.90 -17.35
N GLU A 360 -10.95 10.03 -18.29
CA GLU A 360 -11.59 10.45 -19.55
C GLU A 360 -12.86 11.25 -19.23
N TYR A 361 -13.08 12.35 -19.96
CA TYR A 361 -14.23 13.23 -19.73
C TYR A 361 -15.57 12.45 -19.82
N GLY A 362 -16.45 12.66 -18.84
CA GLY A 362 -17.77 12.03 -18.78
C GLY A 362 -17.79 10.58 -18.29
N THR A 363 -16.63 10.01 -17.87
CA THR A 363 -16.57 8.61 -17.37
C THR A 363 -16.67 8.50 -15.87
N VAL A 364 -16.47 9.60 -15.12
CA VAL A 364 -16.55 9.58 -13.66
C VAL A 364 -18.00 9.38 -13.20
N LYS A 365 -18.24 8.34 -12.44
CA LYS A 365 -19.55 8.04 -11.86
C LYS A 365 -19.43 7.41 -10.48
N VAL A 366 -20.49 7.51 -9.71
CA VAL A 366 -20.68 6.77 -8.45
C VAL A 366 -21.36 5.47 -8.80
N ASP A 367 -20.65 4.36 -8.71
CA ASP A 367 -21.12 3.02 -9.08
C ASP A 367 -21.97 2.42 -7.96
N GLU A 368 -21.56 2.60 -6.72
CA GLU A 368 -22.32 2.30 -5.52
C GLU A 368 -22.37 3.55 -4.64
N TYR A 369 -23.53 3.86 -4.10
CA TYR A 369 -23.72 5.09 -3.31
C TYR A 369 -24.39 4.80 -1.98
N MET A 370 -23.76 5.23 -0.88
CA MET A 370 -24.25 5.10 0.50
C MET A 370 -24.67 3.67 0.89
N ALA A 371 -23.93 2.65 0.45
CA ALA A 371 -24.16 1.28 0.88
C ALA A 371 -23.60 1.02 2.28
N ILE A 372 -24.26 0.16 3.05
CA ILE A 372 -23.74 -0.27 4.34
C ILE A 372 -22.84 -1.48 4.18
N HIS A 373 -21.54 -1.30 4.41
CA HIS A 373 -20.58 -2.39 4.45
C HIS A 373 -20.39 -2.87 5.89
N LYS A 374 -20.67 -4.16 6.12
CA LYS A 374 -20.61 -4.81 7.45
C LYS A 374 -19.31 -5.59 7.59
N PHE A 375 -18.47 -5.16 8.52
CA PHE A 375 -17.25 -5.85 8.92
C PHE A 375 -17.47 -6.68 10.20
N SER A 376 -16.45 -7.33 10.70
CA SER A 376 -16.57 -8.22 11.87
C SER A 376 -17.04 -7.50 13.14
N LYS A 377 -16.61 -6.25 13.37
CA LYS A 377 -16.89 -5.48 14.61
C LYS A 377 -17.66 -4.19 14.39
N VAL A 378 -17.67 -3.68 13.16
CA VAL A 378 -18.25 -2.37 12.81
C VAL A 378 -18.98 -2.44 11.47
N MET A 379 -19.82 -1.45 11.20
CA MET A 379 -20.38 -1.16 9.88
C MET A 379 -20.11 0.29 9.50
N HIS A 380 -19.99 0.54 8.23
CA HIS A 380 -19.72 1.87 7.67
C HIS A 380 -20.65 2.17 6.50
N ILE A 381 -20.85 3.47 6.24
CA ILE A 381 -21.37 3.95 4.96
C ILE A 381 -20.21 3.95 3.97
N ALA A 382 -20.36 3.28 2.85
CA ALA A 382 -19.37 3.21 1.79
C ALA A 382 -20.00 3.59 0.43
N SER A 383 -19.19 4.17 -0.43
CA SER A 383 -19.52 4.42 -1.83
C SER A 383 -18.36 3.97 -2.71
N THR A 384 -18.64 3.70 -3.97
CA THR A 384 -17.62 3.39 -4.97
C THR A 384 -17.65 4.45 -6.06
N VAL A 385 -16.54 5.17 -6.24
CA VAL A 385 -16.35 6.11 -7.33
C VAL A 385 -15.44 5.50 -8.36
N ILE A 386 -15.88 5.47 -9.62
CA ILE A 386 -15.11 4.91 -10.74
C ILE A 386 -14.92 5.93 -11.84
N GLY A 387 -13.91 5.69 -12.68
CA GLY A 387 -13.62 6.45 -13.87
C GLY A 387 -12.70 5.66 -14.80
N LYS A 388 -12.62 6.05 -16.05
CA LYS A 388 -11.68 5.47 -17.00
C LYS A 388 -10.47 6.38 -17.11
N LEU A 389 -9.25 5.84 -16.94
CA LEU A 389 -8.01 6.62 -17.05
C LEU A 389 -7.89 7.23 -18.45
N ALA A 390 -7.62 8.53 -18.52
CA ALA A 390 -7.39 9.22 -19.78
C ALA A 390 -6.11 8.68 -20.48
N LYS A 391 -6.14 8.62 -21.81
CA LYS A 391 -5.09 7.96 -22.61
C LYS A 391 -3.69 8.53 -22.40
N GLU A 392 -3.60 9.84 -22.12
CA GLU A 392 -2.35 10.56 -21.86
C GLU A 392 -1.88 10.49 -20.41
N LYS A 393 -2.65 9.83 -19.54
CA LYS A 393 -2.37 9.69 -18.11
C LYS A 393 -1.78 8.33 -17.78
N THR A 394 -0.96 8.30 -16.75
CA THR A 394 -0.22 7.11 -16.30
C THR A 394 -0.56 6.76 -14.85
N CYS A 395 -0.05 5.65 -14.36
CA CYS A 395 -0.15 5.29 -12.93
C CYS A 395 0.54 6.34 -12.03
N TYR A 396 1.59 7.05 -12.51
CA TYR A 396 2.20 8.14 -11.76
C TYR A 396 1.25 9.33 -11.62
N ASP A 397 0.58 9.76 -12.72
CA ASP A 397 -0.44 10.81 -12.65
C ASP A 397 -1.55 10.48 -11.67
N THR A 398 -1.88 9.19 -11.55
CA THR A 398 -2.89 8.70 -10.63
C THR A 398 -2.48 8.92 -9.17
N ILE A 399 -1.23 8.62 -8.83
CA ILE A 399 -0.68 8.90 -7.49
C ILE A 399 -0.63 10.42 -7.22
N GLU A 400 -0.09 11.19 -8.15
CA GLU A 400 0.10 12.63 -8.01
C GLU A 400 -1.23 13.37 -7.82
N ALA A 401 -2.29 12.97 -8.51
CA ALA A 401 -3.60 13.63 -8.44
C ALA A 401 -4.31 13.40 -7.09
N LEU A 402 -4.09 12.25 -6.45
CA LEU A 402 -4.80 11.87 -5.24
C LEU A 402 -4.00 12.17 -3.96
N LEU A 403 -2.67 12.21 -4.01
CA LEU A 403 -1.83 12.49 -2.85
C LEU A 403 -1.83 13.98 -2.45
N PRO A 404 -1.94 14.24 -1.12
CA PRO A 404 -2.45 13.35 -0.10
C PRO A 404 -3.97 13.18 -0.23
N ALA A 405 -4.48 12.05 0.29
CA ALA A 405 -5.91 11.82 0.34
C ALA A 405 -6.62 12.92 1.14
N GLY A 406 -7.87 13.26 0.75
CA GLY A 406 -8.65 14.28 1.43
C GLY A 406 -8.93 13.97 2.89
N THR A 407 -9.10 12.69 3.21
CA THR A 407 -9.26 12.15 4.57
C THR A 407 -8.01 12.34 5.45
N LEU A 408 -6.87 12.69 4.86
CA LEU A 408 -5.60 12.98 5.55
C LEU A 408 -5.12 14.42 5.38
N SER A 409 -5.84 15.23 4.62
CA SER A 409 -5.52 16.65 4.40
C SER A 409 -6.67 17.54 4.84
N GLY A 410 -7.69 17.66 4.05
CA GLY A 410 -8.87 18.49 4.29
C GLY A 410 -9.40 19.10 3.01
N ALA A 411 -10.35 20.03 3.17
CA ALA A 411 -11.03 20.67 2.05
C ALA A 411 -11.15 22.19 2.30
N PRO A 412 -10.74 23.05 1.34
CA PRO A 412 -9.97 22.75 0.11
C PRO A 412 -8.56 22.24 0.37
N LYS A 413 -8.13 21.24 -0.41
CA LYS A 413 -6.88 20.46 -0.16
C LYS A 413 -5.64 21.33 0.00
N PHE A 414 -5.40 22.27 -0.93
CA PHE A 414 -4.21 23.12 -0.92
C PHE A 414 -4.08 23.92 0.39
N ARG A 415 -5.16 24.65 0.76
CA ARG A 415 -5.17 25.47 1.97
C ARG A 415 -5.07 24.62 3.25
N ALA A 416 -5.74 23.48 3.28
CA ALA A 416 -5.61 22.54 4.39
C ALA A 416 -4.17 22.07 4.57
N CYS A 417 -3.44 21.76 3.50
CA CYS A 417 -2.02 21.38 3.58
C CYS A 417 -1.11 22.51 4.09
N GLU A 418 -1.38 23.78 3.73
CA GLU A 418 -0.65 24.93 4.31
C GLU A 418 -0.87 25.02 5.82
N ILE A 419 -2.12 24.91 6.27
CA ILE A 419 -2.49 24.98 7.69
C ILE A 419 -1.86 23.82 8.47
N ILE A 420 -1.90 22.60 7.90
CA ILE A 420 -1.25 21.43 8.51
C ILE A 420 0.24 21.67 8.69
N ASP A 421 0.91 22.18 7.66
CA ASP A 421 2.35 22.46 7.75
C ASP A 421 2.67 23.56 8.76
N GLU A 422 1.82 24.56 8.89
CA GLU A 422 1.97 25.61 9.91
C GLU A 422 1.83 25.04 11.32
N LEU A 423 0.83 24.19 11.56
CA LEU A 423 0.46 23.75 12.90
C LEU A 423 1.24 22.54 13.40
N GLU A 424 1.54 21.56 12.55
CA GLU A 424 2.29 20.37 12.94
C GLU A 424 3.78 20.66 13.09
N PRO A 425 4.45 20.22 14.18
CA PRO A 425 5.87 20.53 14.38
C PRO A 425 6.79 19.80 13.41
N ASP A 426 6.40 18.59 12.98
CA ASP A 426 7.21 17.69 12.16
C ASP A 426 6.58 17.45 10.79
N ALA A 427 7.43 17.21 9.77
CA ALA A 427 6.97 16.70 8.48
C ALA A 427 6.40 15.28 8.62
N ARG A 428 5.42 14.92 7.81
CA ARG A 428 4.66 13.66 7.97
C ARG A 428 5.40 12.42 7.47
N GLY A 429 6.17 12.56 6.40
CA GLY A 429 6.87 11.45 5.78
C GLY A 429 5.94 10.39 5.20
N VAL A 430 6.08 9.14 5.65
CA VAL A 430 5.25 8.03 5.17
C VAL A 430 3.78 8.20 5.58
N TYR A 431 3.50 8.77 6.76
CA TYR A 431 2.14 8.97 7.26
C TYR A 431 1.32 9.88 6.34
N GLY A 432 0.14 9.43 5.94
CA GLY A 432 -0.75 10.16 5.02
C GLY A 432 -0.29 10.13 3.55
N GLY A 433 0.80 9.42 3.26
CA GLY A 433 1.23 9.07 1.92
C GLY A 433 0.52 7.83 1.37
N ALA A 434 1.12 7.16 0.38
CA ALA A 434 0.59 5.94 -0.25
C ALA A 434 1.53 4.76 -0.11
N ILE A 435 0.98 3.54 0.04
CA ILE A 435 1.72 2.29 0.07
C ILE A 435 1.05 1.26 -0.84
N GLY A 436 1.84 0.55 -1.63
CA GLY A 436 1.34 -0.50 -2.50
C GLY A 436 2.27 -0.80 -3.68
N TYR A 437 1.69 -1.10 -4.83
CA TYR A 437 2.45 -1.48 -6.02
C TYR A 437 2.01 -0.76 -7.30
N LEU A 438 2.95 -0.64 -8.23
CA LEU A 438 2.76 -0.26 -9.64
C LEU A 438 3.22 -1.44 -10.49
N ASP A 439 2.28 -2.08 -11.20
CA ASP A 439 2.56 -3.24 -12.04
C ASP A 439 3.10 -2.84 -13.42
N PHE A 440 3.92 -3.69 -14.03
CA PHE A 440 4.47 -3.49 -15.37
C PHE A 440 3.41 -3.42 -16.48
N SER A 441 2.21 -3.95 -16.23
CA SER A 441 1.06 -3.84 -17.15
C SER A 441 0.35 -2.49 -17.07
N GLY A 442 0.76 -1.61 -16.14
CA GLY A 442 0.12 -0.33 -15.88
C GLY A 442 -0.98 -0.37 -14.83
N ASN A 443 -1.22 -1.52 -14.21
CA ASN A 443 -2.10 -1.61 -13.04
C ASN A 443 -1.44 -0.99 -11.81
N LEU A 444 -2.26 -0.58 -10.86
CA LEU A 444 -1.85 0.07 -9.62
C LEU A 444 -2.83 -0.32 -8.50
N ASP A 445 -2.30 -0.60 -7.32
CA ASP A 445 -3.14 -0.75 -6.12
C ASP A 445 -2.38 -0.18 -4.92
N VAL A 446 -2.88 0.93 -4.38
CA VAL A 446 -2.26 1.64 -3.26
C VAL A 446 -3.29 2.05 -2.22
N CYS A 447 -2.93 1.90 -0.97
CA CYS A 447 -3.69 2.38 0.17
C CYS A 447 -3.08 3.66 0.75
N ILE A 448 -3.86 4.33 1.59
CA ILE A 448 -3.38 5.45 2.39
C ILE A 448 -2.51 4.90 3.53
N ALA A 449 -1.33 5.50 3.75
CA ALA A 449 -0.40 5.09 4.80
C ALA A 449 -0.86 5.58 6.18
N ILE A 450 -1.79 4.86 6.77
CA ILE A 450 -2.33 5.03 8.14
C ILE A 450 -2.28 3.71 8.90
N ARG A 451 -2.45 3.76 10.22
CA ARG A 451 -2.34 2.56 11.08
C ARG A 451 -1.02 1.82 10.84
N THR A 452 0.06 2.57 10.75
CA THR A 452 1.37 2.15 10.26
C THR A 452 2.46 2.47 11.27
N ALA A 453 3.34 1.49 11.51
CA ALA A 453 4.62 1.70 12.16
C ALA A 453 5.72 1.83 11.09
N VAL A 454 6.56 2.84 11.23
CA VAL A 454 7.74 3.06 10.40
C VAL A 454 8.97 2.99 11.29
N LYS A 455 9.88 2.05 11.00
CA LYS A 455 11.16 1.92 11.69
C LYS A 455 12.30 2.39 10.80
N LYS A 456 13.06 3.35 11.28
CA LYS A 456 14.28 3.84 10.64
C LYS A 456 15.43 3.80 11.65
N GLY A 457 16.45 3.00 11.36
CA GLY A 457 17.50 2.72 12.33
C GLY A 457 16.94 2.07 13.60
N LYS A 458 17.15 2.69 14.75
CA LYS A 458 16.63 2.23 16.05
C LYS A 458 15.28 2.85 16.44
N LYS A 459 14.80 3.86 15.70
CA LYS A 459 13.56 4.57 16.03
C LYS A 459 12.37 3.98 15.30
N VAL A 460 11.26 3.87 16.01
CA VAL A 460 9.94 3.54 15.44
C VAL A 460 9.00 4.71 15.65
N TYR A 461 8.28 5.04 14.58
CA TYR A 461 7.28 6.09 14.54
C TYR A 461 5.91 5.50 14.25
N VAL A 462 4.91 5.96 14.99
CA VAL A 462 3.48 5.72 14.72
C VAL A 462 2.80 7.08 14.74
N GLN A 463 2.11 7.45 13.65
CA GLN A 463 1.43 8.74 13.55
C GLN A 463 -0.05 8.54 13.31
N ALA A 464 -0.88 9.37 13.92
CA ALA A 464 -2.32 9.35 13.74
C ALA A 464 -2.88 10.77 13.85
N GLY A 465 -4.02 11.02 13.20
CA GLY A 465 -4.69 12.31 13.20
C GLY A 465 -6.21 12.16 13.27
N ALA A 466 -6.85 13.29 13.55
CA ALA A 466 -8.29 13.42 13.57
C ALA A 466 -8.73 14.56 12.62
N GLY A 467 -9.89 14.38 12.01
CA GLY A 467 -10.51 15.36 11.14
C GLY A 467 -11.24 16.42 11.96
N VAL A 468 -10.75 17.66 11.91
CA VAL A 468 -11.31 18.79 12.65
C VAL A 468 -12.34 19.51 11.78
N VAL A 469 -13.55 19.68 12.31
CA VAL A 469 -14.64 20.47 11.76
C VAL A 469 -15.09 21.52 12.78
N ALA A 470 -16.00 22.41 12.40
CA ALA A 470 -16.45 23.52 13.27
C ALA A 470 -16.91 23.09 14.66
N ASP A 471 -17.61 21.94 14.74
CA ASP A 471 -18.17 21.41 16.00
C ASP A 471 -17.22 20.47 16.75
N SER A 472 -15.99 20.27 16.26
CA SER A 472 -14.99 19.40 16.93
C SER A 472 -14.68 19.88 18.33
N ILE A 473 -14.56 18.93 19.25
CA ILE A 473 -14.17 19.13 20.65
C ILE A 473 -12.71 18.70 20.82
N PRO A 474 -11.77 19.60 21.14
CA PRO A 474 -10.34 19.32 21.13
C PRO A 474 -9.93 18.06 21.92
N GLU A 475 -10.52 17.85 23.08
CA GLU A 475 -10.24 16.68 23.94
C GLU A 475 -10.68 15.37 23.28
N LYS A 476 -11.81 15.39 22.56
CA LYS A 476 -12.30 14.20 21.83
C LYS A 476 -11.39 13.87 20.64
N GLU A 477 -10.97 14.89 19.89
CA GLU A 477 -10.03 14.70 18.76
C GLU A 477 -8.65 14.19 19.27
N TYR A 478 -8.23 14.66 20.46
CA TYR A 478 -7.02 14.14 21.10
C TYR A 478 -7.15 12.65 21.46
N GLU A 479 -8.29 12.23 22.01
CA GLU A 479 -8.57 10.83 22.36
C GLU A 479 -8.72 9.96 21.12
N GLU A 480 -9.39 10.45 20.07
CA GLU A 480 -9.55 9.75 18.79
C GLU A 480 -8.20 9.45 18.15
N CYS A 481 -7.32 10.46 18.11
CA CYS A 481 -5.96 10.31 17.62
C CYS A 481 -5.17 9.25 18.40
N ALA A 482 -5.29 9.22 19.74
CA ALA A 482 -4.68 8.20 20.58
C ALA A 482 -5.23 6.79 20.29
N ASN A 483 -6.54 6.67 20.11
CA ASN A 483 -7.20 5.40 19.80
C ASN A 483 -6.77 4.86 18.44
N LYS A 484 -6.62 5.74 17.43
CA LYS A 484 -6.14 5.37 16.09
C LYS A 484 -4.69 4.86 16.11
N ALA A 485 -3.80 5.47 16.89
CA ALA A 485 -2.43 5.00 17.07
C ALA A 485 -2.37 3.73 17.95
N GLY A 486 -3.31 3.61 18.89
CA GLY A 486 -3.34 2.57 19.93
C GLY A 486 -3.31 1.16 19.38
N ALA A 487 -3.98 0.87 18.27
CA ALA A 487 -3.98 -0.45 17.65
C ALA A 487 -2.57 -0.92 17.27
N VAL A 488 -1.76 -0.04 16.68
CA VAL A 488 -0.37 -0.35 16.27
C VAL A 488 0.54 -0.45 17.49
N ILE A 489 0.43 0.51 18.41
CA ILE A 489 1.23 0.57 19.64
C ILE A 489 0.99 -0.66 20.51
N GLU A 490 -0.26 -1.06 20.66
CA GLU A 490 -0.64 -2.21 21.47
C GLU A 490 -0.16 -3.53 20.84
N ALA A 491 -0.27 -3.68 19.53
CA ALA A 491 0.27 -4.84 18.83
C ALA A 491 1.79 -4.98 19.06
N MET A 492 2.52 -3.87 19.14
CA MET A 492 3.96 -3.89 19.43
C MET A 492 4.26 -4.30 20.88
N LYS A 493 3.40 -3.97 21.84
CA LYS A 493 3.55 -4.37 23.25
C LYS A 493 3.23 -5.85 23.48
N GLN A 494 2.26 -6.39 22.73
CA GLN A 494 1.76 -7.76 22.89
C GLN A 494 2.68 -8.84 22.27
N ILE A 495 3.79 -8.46 21.60
CA ILE A 495 4.72 -9.42 20.96
C ILE A 495 5.16 -10.53 21.94
N GLN A 496 5.41 -10.20 23.20
CA GLN A 496 5.85 -11.20 24.21
C GLN A 496 4.83 -12.30 24.46
N GLU A 497 3.56 -11.97 24.43
CA GLU A 497 2.47 -12.90 24.75
C GLU A 497 2.19 -13.84 23.57
N VAL A 498 2.28 -13.32 22.35
CA VAL A 498 1.88 -14.03 21.13
C VAL A 498 3.03 -14.78 20.47
N CYS A 499 4.28 -14.34 20.65
CA CYS A 499 5.46 -14.92 19.99
C CYS A 499 6.29 -15.88 20.87
N ARG A 500 5.79 -16.25 22.05
CA ARG A 500 6.45 -17.23 22.97
C ARG A 500 6.22 -18.69 22.58
N GLY A 501 5.53 -18.95 21.47
CA GLY A 501 5.29 -20.29 20.93
C GLY A 501 6.34 -20.77 19.94
#